data_b98508e93c20cf38492e12d6100f6bbd
#
_entry.id   b98508e93c20cf38492e12d6100f6bbd
#
_cell.length_a   1.000
_cell.length_b   1.000
_cell.length_c   1.000
_cell.angle_alpha   90.00
_cell.angle_beta   90.00
_cell.angle_gamma   90.00
#
_symmetry.space_group_name_H-M   'P 1'
#
loop_
_entity.id
_entity.type
_entity.pdbx_description
1 polymer ?
#
loop_
_entity_poly.entity_id
_entity_poly.type
_entity_poly.pdbx_seq_one_letter_code
_entity_poly.pdbx_strand_id
1 'polypeptide(L)'
;FVQHLAEVEWDDHYAGWWGEPSQITGYMLSKEQVPIMTAGDSLLSGGNNAYGKPMTALNILRETIMGRELFDFAFAEYSRRWKFRHPQPADFFRTMEDASAVDLDWFWRGWFYTTDHVDLALTDVTWYAISSQDPDRVGLKLGRSKALLGNPRLNKGA
;
A
#
# COMPACT_ATOMS: atom_id res chain seq x y z
N PHE A 1 5.53 2.09 12.46
CA PHE A 1 5.34 0.72 11.96
C PHE A 1 5.45 -0.32 13.09
N VAL A 2 6.53 -0.36 13.85
CA VAL A 2 6.68 -1.31 14.98
C VAL A 2 5.54 -1.15 16.00
N GLN A 3 5.09 0.07 16.28
CA GLN A 3 3.92 0.32 17.11
C GLN A 3 2.66 -0.34 16.52
N HIS A 4 2.42 -0.17 15.23
CA HIS A 4 1.29 -0.80 14.55
C HIS A 4 1.34 -2.33 14.65
N LEU A 5 2.50 -2.94 14.45
CA LEU A 5 2.66 -4.38 14.62
C LEU A 5 2.37 -4.83 16.05
N ALA A 6 2.83 -4.07 17.04
CA ALA A 6 2.56 -4.39 18.45
C ALA A 6 1.05 -4.32 18.76
N GLU A 7 0.36 -3.32 18.23
CA GLU A 7 -1.09 -3.16 18.42
C GLU A 7 -1.89 -4.27 17.73
N VAL A 8 -1.52 -4.65 16.51
CA VAL A 8 -2.25 -5.66 15.74
C VAL A 8 -1.97 -7.08 16.18
N GLU A 9 -0.72 -7.39 16.53
CA GLU A 9 -0.33 -8.78 16.81
C GLU A 9 -0.30 -9.12 18.31
N TRP A 10 -0.24 -8.13 19.20
CA TRP A 10 -0.09 -8.35 20.62
C TRP A 10 -1.29 -7.95 21.45
N ASP A 11 -2.04 -6.95 21.02
CA ASP A 11 -3.13 -6.36 21.82
C ASP A 11 -4.51 -6.63 21.22
N ASP A 12 -4.82 -7.91 20.98
CA ASP A 12 -6.12 -8.41 20.51
C ASP A 12 -6.66 -7.73 19.25
N HIS A 13 -5.78 -7.42 18.31
CA HIS A 13 -6.13 -6.80 17.02
C HIS A 13 -6.70 -5.40 17.12
N TYR A 14 -6.34 -4.65 18.13
CA TYR A 14 -6.68 -3.24 18.20
C TYR A 14 -5.86 -2.46 17.19
N ALA A 15 -6.44 -2.20 16.02
CA ALA A 15 -5.83 -1.34 15.03
C ALA A 15 -5.73 0.08 15.58
N GLY A 16 -4.50 0.56 15.76
CA GLY A 16 -4.25 1.94 16.12
C GLY A 16 -4.75 2.93 15.07
N TRP A 17 -4.43 4.20 15.26
CA TRP A 17 -4.91 5.29 14.42
C TRP A 17 -4.39 5.28 13.00
N TRP A 18 -3.31 4.53 12.70
CA TRP A 18 -2.69 4.44 11.39
C TRP A 18 -2.18 3.03 11.10
N GLY A 19 -2.01 2.73 9.84
CA GLY A 19 -1.44 1.47 9.38
C GLY A 19 -2.32 0.79 8.35
N GLU A 20 -3.62 0.87 8.50
CA GLU A 20 -4.56 0.37 7.51
C GLU A 20 -4.65 1.32 6.30
N PRO A 21 -4.62 0.79 5.06
CA PRO A 21 -4.66 1.62 3.85
C PRO A 21 -5.84 2.59 3.78
N SER A 22 -6.98 2.20 4.32
CA SER A 22 -8.18 3.04 4.35
C SER A 22 -8.04 4.31 5.19
N GLN A 23 -7.21 4.28 6.22
CA GLN A 23 -7.04 5.38 7.16
C GLN A 23 -6.22 6.54 6.57
N ILE A 24 -5.33 6.27 5.62
CA ILE A 24 -4.47 7.29 5.02
C ILE A 24 -5.07 7.93 3.77
N THR A 25 -6.20 7.40 3.26
CA THR A 25 -6.80 7.85 2.00
C THR A 25 -7.08 9.35 1.96
N GLY A 26 -7.61 9.91 3.04
CA GLY A 26 -7.88 11.35 3.13
C GLY A 26 -6.64 12.21 2.97
N TYR A 27 -5.53 11.79 3.57
CA TYR A 27 -4.25 12.46 3.41
C TYR A 27 -3.68 12.31 2.00
N MET A 28 -3.76 11.11 1.42
CA MET A 28 -3.29 10.84 0.05
C MET A 28 -4.00 11.67 -1.02
N LEU A 29 -5.22 12.11 -0.76
CA LEU A 29 -6.00 13.00 -1.63
C LEU A 29 -5.86 14.48 -1.28
N SER A 30 -5.15 14.82 -0.22
CA SER A 30 -5.03 16.20 0.24
C SER A 30 -3.95 16.98 -0.51
N LYS A 31 -4.10 18.29 -0.55
CA LYS A 31 -3.07 19.21 -1.07
C LYS A 31 -1.89 19.40 -0.10
N GLU A 32 -2.00 18.90 1.11
CA GLU A 32 -0.95 18.93 2.13
C GLU A 32 0.01 17.75 2.04
N GLN A 33 -0.24 16.86 1.08
CA GLN A 33 0.63 15.73 0.84
C GLN A 33 1.99 16.19 0.30
N VAL A 34 3.05 15.74 0.96
CA VAL A 34 4.44 15.91 0.51
C VAL A 34 5.15 14.56 0.55
N PRO A 35 6.27 14.37 -0.16
CA PRO A 35 7.06 13.16 -0.05
C PRO A 35 7.44 12.84 1.41
N ILE A 36 7.48 11.57 1.79
CA ILE A 36 7.91 11.17 3.15
C ILE A 36 9.30 11.70 3.47
N MET A 37 10.17 11.77 2.46
CA MET A 37 11.54 12.26 2.60
C MET A 37 11.68 13.77 2.70
N THR A 38 10.56 14.50 2.80
CA THR A 38 10.59 15.96 3.01
C THR A 38 11.17 16.30 4.39
N ALA A 39 12.02 17.33 4.44
CA ALA A 39 12.61 17.82 5.68
C ALA A 39 11.52 18.20 6.70
N GLY A 40 11.76 17.93 7.98
CA GLY A 40 10.78 18.13 9.04
C GLY A 40 10.21 19.54 9.10
N ASP A 41 11.04 20.56 8.83
CA ASP A 41 10.64 21.97 8.82
C ASP A 41 9.66 22.35 7.70
N SER A 42 9.53 21.47 6.69
CA SER A 42 8.70 21.70 5.50
C SER A 42 7.45 20.79 5.47
N LEU A 43 7.16 20.09 6.55
CA LEU A 43 5.98 19.22 6.64
C LEU A 43 4.72 20.04 6.87
N LEU A 44 3.71 19.86 6.00
CA LEU A 44 2.39 20.49 6.14
C LEU A 44 1.47 19.69 7.07
N SER A 45 1.60 18.37 7.06
CA SER A 45 0.83 17.45 7.90
C SER A 45 1.76 16.41 8.53
N GLY A 46 2.46 16.82 9.60
CA GLY A 46 3.54 16.03 10.19
C GLY A 46 3.12 14.64 10.66
N GLY A 47 1.97 14.50 11.31
CA GLY A 47 1.46 13.22 11.77
C GLY A 47 1.22 12.23 10.63
N ASN A 48 0.57 12.66 9.57
CA ASN A 48 0.32 11.81 8.41
C ASN A 48 1.59 11.51 7.62
N ASN A 49 2.46 12.50 7.42
CA ASN A 49 3.69 12.31 6.66
C ASN A 49 4.72 11.45 7.41
N ALA A 50 4.97 11.74 8.69
CA ALA A 50 6.02 11.09 9.45
C ALA A 50 5.60 9.73 10.05
N TYR A 51 4.30 9.51 10.25
CA TYR A 51 3.79 8.29 10.88
C TYR A 51 2.81 7.53 9.97
N GLY A 52 1.71 8.15 9.57
CA GLY A 52 0.63 7.48 8.86
C GLY A 52 1.06 6.89 7.52
N LYS A 53 1.58 7.71 6.62
CA LYS A 53 2.00 7.26 5.27
C LYS A 53 3.12 6.21 5.30
N PRO A 54 4.24 6.39 6.05
CA PRO A 54 5.27 5.36 6.11
C PRO A 54 4.81 4.09 6.81
N MET A 55 3.95 4.17 7.82
CA MET A 55 3.39 3.00 8.48
C MET A 55 2.54 2.18 7.52
N THR A 56 1.65 2.82 6.78
CA THR A 56 0.81 2.19 5.75
C THR A 56 1.66 1.59 4.63
N ALA A 57 2.68 2.32 4.16
CA ALA A 57 3.60 1.81 3.15
C ALA A 57 4.28 0.50 3.58
N LEU A 58 4.83 0.48 4.78
CA LEU A 58 5.51 -0.72 5.30
C LEU A 58 4.54 -1.87 5.59
N ASN A 59 3.30 -1.56 5.97
CA ASN A 59 2.26 -2.57 6.14
C ASN A 59 1.90 -3.22 4.79
N ILE A 60 1.70 -2.42 3.75
CA ILE A 60 1.46 -2.93 2.39
C ILE A 60 2.67 -3.75 1.89
N LEU A 61 3.87 -3.29 2.15
CA LEU A 61 5.09 -4.00 1.77
C LEU A 61 5.15 -5.39 2.44
N ARG A 62 4.82 -5.46 3.72
CA ARG A 62 4.79 -6.70 4.51
C ARG A 62 3.67 -7.64 4.09
N GLU A 63 2.44 -7.13 4.01
CA GLU A 63 1.26 -7.99 3.84
C GLU A 63 1.01 -8.39 2.37
N THR A 64 1.41 -7.54 1.42
CA THR A 64 1.01 -7.71 0.03
C THR A 64 2.18 -7.96 -0.91
N ILE A 65 3.30 -7.23 -0.76
CA ILE A 65 4.38 -7.24 -1.76
C ILE A 65 5.40 -8.32 -1.47
N MET A 66 5.97 -8.32 -0.28
CA MET A 66 7.01 -9.28 0.12
C MET A 66 6.43 -10.54 0.77
N GLY A 67 5.29 -10.42 1.45
CA GLY A 67 4.80 -11.42 2.38
C GLY A 67 5.47 -11.31 3.75
N ARG A 68 4.76 -11.75 4.79
CA ARG A 68 5.18 -11.60 6.20
C ARG A 68 6.54 -12.22 6.48
N GLU A 69 6.75 -13.46 6.07
CA GLU A 69 7.97 -14.20 6.39
C GLU A 69 9.23 -13.49 5.86
N LEU A 70 9.20 -13.09 4.59
CA LEU A 70 10.36 -12.46 3.94
C LEU A 70 10.60 -11.05 4.47
N PHE A 71 9.52 -10.28 4.65
CA PHE A 71 9.63 -8.95 5.22
C PHE A 71 10.18 -9.00 6.65
N ASP A 72 9.63 -9.86 7.51
CA ASP A 72 10.03 -9.96 8.91
C ASP A 72 11.48 -10.42 9.05
N PHE A 73 11.93 -11.34 8.18
CA PHE A 73 13.34 -11.72 8.09
C PHE A 73 14.24 -10.51 7.74
N ALA A 74 13.91 -9.77 6.68
CA ALA A 74 14.70 -8.62 6.26
C ALA A 74 14.69 -7.49 7.32
N PHE A 75 13.55 -7.27 7.97
CA PHE A 75 13.41 -6.28 9.02
C PHE A 75 14.18 -6.66 10.30
N ALA A 76 14.21 -7.94 10.65
CA ALA A 76 15.04 -8.45 11.74
C ALA A 76 16.53 -8.26 11.42
N GLU A 77 16.95 -8.50 10.18
CA GLU A 77 18.33 -8.25 9.73
C GLU A 77 18.69 -6.76 9.80
N TYR A 78 17.77 -5.87 9.39
CA TYR A 78 17.95 -4.43 9.58
C TYR A 78 18.15 -4.09 11.06
N SER A 79 17.28 -4.60 11.93
CA SER A 79 17.38 -4.36 13.37
C SER A 79 18.70 -4.87 13.96
N ARG A 80 19.19 -6.04 13.52
CA ARG A 80 20.46 -6.62 13.94
C ARG A 80 21.66 -5.79 13.52
N ARG A 81 21.67 -5.30 12.26
CA ARG A 81 22.79 -4.51 11.70
C ARG A 81 22.88 -3.11 12.32
N TRP A 82 21.71 -2.50 12.55
CA TRP A 82 21.64 -1.08 12.86
C TRP A 82 21.31 -0.75 14.31
N LYS A 83 21.02 -1.73 15.17
CA LYS A 83 20.79 -1.47 16.60
C LYS A 83 21.98 -0.71 17.20
N PHE A 84 21.65 0.32 17.99
CA PHE A 84 22.62 1.24 18.63
C PHE A 84 23.48 2.05 17.64
N ARG A 85 23.06 2.16 16.40
CA ARG A 85 23.70 3.01 15.37
C ARG A 85 22.73 4.09 14.91
N HIS A 86 23.17 4.93 13.98
CA HIS A 86 22.37 6.03 13.42
C HIS A 86 22.19 5.82 11.91
N PRO A 87 21.29 4.91 11.48
CA PRO A 87 21.09 4.64 10.07
C PRO A 87 20.43 5.84 9.37
N GLN A 88 20.78 6.01 8.12
CA GLN A 88 20.07 6.87 7.19
C GLN A 88 18.95 6.07 6.49
N PRO A 89 17.93 6.72 5.89
CA PRO A 89 16.88 6.02 5.16
C PRO A 89 17.41 5.06 4.08
N ALA A 90 18.47 5.45 3.38
CA ALA A 90 19.13 4.58 2.40
C ALA A 90 19.69 3.28 2.99
N ASP A 91 20.10 3.30 4.26
CA ASP A 91 20.60 2.09 4.94
C ASP A 91 19.47 1.11 5.21
N PHE A 92 18.27 1.64 5.51
CA PHE A 92 17.08 0.82 5.64
C PHE A 92 16.70 0.18 4.29
N PHE A 93 16.58 0.97 3.23
CA PHE A 93 16.18 0.49 1.91
C PHE A 93 17.14 -0.59 1.40
N ARG A 94 18.44 -0.32 1.41
CA ARG A 94 19.45 -1.31 1.00
C ARG A 94 19.43 -2.57 1.85
N THR A 95 19.25 -2.43 3.16
CA THR A 95 19.24 -3.62 4.02
C THR A 95 18.04 -4.50 3.74
N MET A 96 16.87 -3.90 3.49
CA MET A 96 15.67 -4.66 3.11
C MET A 96 15.88 -5.41 1.79
N GLU A 97 16.45 -4.78 0.79
CA GLU A 97 16.73 -5.39 -0.51
C GLU A 97 17.83 -6.45 -0.44
N ASP A 98 18.95 -6.14 0.22
CA ASP A 98 20.05 -7.09 0.40
C ASP A 98 19.62 -8.37 1.11
N ALA A 99 18.82 -8.23 2.17
CA ALA A 99 18.39 -9.36 2.97
C ALA A 99 17.29 -10.19 2.29
N SER A 100 16.42 -9.55 1.54
CA SER A 100 15.29 -10.22 0.85
C SER A 100 15.61 -10.69 -0.56
N ALA A 101 16.67 -10.15 -1.17
CA ALA A 101 17.00 -10.31 -2.59
C ALA A 101 15.86 -9.86 -3.53
N VAL A 102 15.01 -8.93 -3.08
CA VAL A 102 13.92 -8.34 -3.86
C VAL A 102 14.29 -6.92 -4.27
N ASP A 103 14.11 -6.59 -5.54
CA ASP A 103 14.25 -5.21 -6.04
C ASP A 103 13.01 -4.40 -5.62
N LEU A 104 13.22 -3.42 -4.74
CA LEU A 104 12.19 -2.54 -4.19
C LEU A 104 12.41 -1.07 -4.57
N ASP A 105 13.33 -0.75 -5.46
CA ASP A 105 13.61 0.63 -5.90
C ASP A 105 12.36 1.37 -6.35
N TRP A 106 11.49 0.69 -7.11
CA TRP A 106 10.21 1.22 -7.56
C TRP A 106 9.27 1.58 -6.40
N PHE A 107 9.27 0.75 -5.34
CA PHE A 107 8.43 0.94 -4.16
C PHE A 107 8.93 2.13 -3.33
N TRP A 108 10.24 2.16 -3.03
CA TRP A 108 10.84 3.27 -2.29
C TRP A 108 10.64 4.60 -3.00
N ARG A 109 10.87 4.62 -4.31
CA ARG A 109 10.67 5.81 -5.12
C ARG A 109 9.23 6.30 -5.07
N GLY A 110 8.26 5.44 -5.30
CA GLY A 110 6.85 5.80 -5.32
C GLY A 110 6.32 6.27 -3.97
N TRP A 111 6.61 5.51 -2.91
CA TRP A 111 6.06 5.80 -1.59
C TRP A 111 6.79 6.90 -0.84
N PHE A 112 8.12 6.96 -0.93
CA PHE A 112 8.94 7.80 -0.07
C PHE A 112 9.37 9.09 -0.74
N TYR A 113 9.60 9.10 -2.05
CA TYR A 113 10.18 10.25 -2.76
C TYR A 113 9.18 11.03 -3.62
N THR A 114 8.00 10.49 -3.89
CA THR A 114 6.95 11.17 -4.67
C THR A 114 5.63 11.26 -3.93
N THR A 115 4.70 12.01 -4.51
CA THR A 115 3.29 12.08 -4.09
C THR A 115 2.37 11.46 -5.13
N ASP A 116 2.92 10.77 -6.10
CA ASP A 116 2.16 10.09 -7.13
C ASP A 116 1.30 8.99 -6.54
N HIS A 117 0.19 8.72 -7.17
CA HIS A 117 -0.73 7.63 -6.81
C HIS A 117 -1.19 6.91 -8.06
N VAL A 118 -1.61 5.67 -7.88
CA VAL A 118 -2.19 4.87 -8.95
C VAL A 118 -3.70 5.09 -8.94
N ASP A 119 -4.25 5.44 -10.10
CA ASP A 119 -5.70 5.56 -10.31
C ASP A 119 -6.15 4.40 -11.20
N LEU A 120 -6.90 3.46 -10.62
CA LEU A 120 -7.43 2.30 -11.30
C LEU A 120 -8.96 2.36 -11.31
N ALA A 121 -9.55 2.31 -12.48
CA ALA A 121 -10.99 2.26 -12.64
C ALA A 121 -11.41 1.01 -13.41
N LEU A 122 -12.46 0.33 -12.93
CA LEU A 122 -13.14 -0.72 -13.65
C LEU A 122 -14.23 -0.07 -14.51
N THR A 123 -13.98 0.06 -15.82
CA THR A 123 -14.87 0.78 -16.73
C THR A 123 -15.93 -0.10 -17.38
N ASP A 124 -15.65 -1.40 -17.52
CA ASP A 124 -16.61 -2.37 -18.08
C ASP A 124 -16.37 -3.77 -17.51
N VAL A 125 -17.45 -4.51 -17.27
CA VAL A 125 -17.43 -5.91 -16.84
C VAL A 125 -18.33 -6.71 -17.75
N THR A 126 -17.75 -7.64 -18.50
CA THR A 126 -18.51 -8.51 -19.40
C THR A 126 -18.53 -9.94 -18.87
N TRP A 127 -19.72 -10.47 -18.69
CA TRP A 127 -19.94 -11.85 -18.29
C TRP A 127 -20.04 -12.77 -19.51
N TYR A 128 -19.30 -13.86 -19.47
CA TYR A 128 -19.36 -14.92 -20.48
C TYR A 128 -19.88 -16.20 -19.83
N ALA A 129 -21.02 -16.70 -20.29
CA ALA A 129 -21.49 -18.02 -19.90
C ALA A 129 -21.07 -19.03 -20.98
N ILE A 130 -20.29 -20.02 -20.62
CA ILE A 130 -19.91 -21.13 -21.51
C ILE A 130 -21.01 -22.20 -21.39
N SER A 131 -21.71 -22.48 -22.50
CA SER A 131 -22.65 -23.57 -22.56
C SER A 131 -21.96 -24.78 -23.21
N SER A 132 -21.83 -25.85 -22.46
CA SER A 132 -21.18 -27.12 -22.90
C SER A 132 -22.17 -28.14 -23.48
N GLN A 133 -23.39 -27.75 -23.82
CA GLN A 133 -24.41 -28.69 -24.34
C GLN A 133 -24.15 -29.19 -25.75
N ASP A 134 -23.23 -28.58 -26.47
CA ASP A 134 -22.80 -29.04 -27.78
C ASP A 134 -21.30 -28.78 -27.92
N PRO A 135 -20.44 -29.82 -27.91
CA PRO A 135 -18.99 -29.65 -28.05
C PRO A 135 -18.59 -29.05 -29.41
N ASP A 136 -19.43 -29.10 -30.42
CA ASP A 136 -19.17 -28.53 -31.73
C ASP A 136 -19.73 -27.11 -31.87
N ARG A 137 -20.48 -26.64 -30.90
CA ARG A 137 -21.03 -25.28 -30.85
C ARG A 137 -20.85 -24.66 -29.48
N VAL A 138 -19.65 -24.18 -29.21
CA VAL A 138 -19.42 -23.29 -28.06
C VAL A 138 -20.11 -21.95 -28.31
N GLY A 139 -21.39 -21.88 -27.97
CA GLY A 139 -22.17 -20.67 -28.06
C GLY A 139 -21.83 -19.74 -26.91
N LEU A 140 -20.99 -18.74 -27.13
CA LEU A 140 -20.79 -17.62 -26.23
C LEU A 140 -22.08 -16.78 -26.19
N LYS A 141 -22.86 -16.88 -25.12
CA LYS A 141 -23.91 -15.90 -24.83
C LYS A 141 -23.31 -14.71 -24.10
N LEU A 142 -23.13 -13.61 -24.83
CA LEU A 142 -22.77 -12.32 -24.26
C LEU A 142 -23.95 -11.74 -23.47
N GLY A 143 -23.87 -11.77 -22.16
CA GLY A 143 -24.75 -11.00 -21.28
C GLY A 143 -24.10 -9.67 -20.92
N ARG A 144 -24.54 -8.56 -21.50
CA ARG A 144 -24.16 -7.24 -21.00
C ARG A 144 -24.93 -6.96 -19.73
N SER A 145 -24.34 -7.14 -18.59
CA SER A 145 -24.82 -6.58 -17.35
C SER A 145 -24.19 -5.21 -17.19
N LYS A 146 -25.00 -4.13 -17.27
CA LYS A 146 -24.59 -2.83 -16.77
C LYS A 146 -24.43 -2.95 -15.26
N ALA A 147 -23.22 -3.21 -14.80
CA ALA A 147 -22.90 -3.04 -13.40
C ALA A 147 -23.11 -1.57 -13.06
N LEU A 148 -24.08 -1.31 -12.20
CA LEU A 148 -24.29 -0.01 -11.56
C LEU A 148 -23.12 0.26 -10.59
N LEU A 149 -21.96 0.55 -11.12
CA LEU A 149 -20.84 1.15 -10.40
C LEU A 149 -20.94 2.67 -10.52
N GLY A 150 -22.07 3.20 -10.16
CA GLY A 150 -22.30 4.60 -9.95
C GLY A 150 -22.71 4.83 -8.51
N ASN A 151 -21.76 5.02 -7.62
CA ASN A 151 -22.06 5.65 -6.35
C ASN A 151 -22.19 7.16 -6.63
N PRO A 152 -23.41 7.74 -6.69
CA PRO A 152 -23.59 9.14 -7.09
C PRO A 152 -23.12 10.15 -6.03
N ARG A 153 -22.43 9.71 -4.99
CA ARG A 153 -21.98 10.57 -3.88
C ARG A 153 -20.56 11.09 -4.00
N LEU A 154 -19.79 10.66 -5.00
CA LEU A 154 -18.41 11.12 -5.18
C LEU A 154 -18.26 12.28 -6.18
N ASN A 155 -19.33 12.75 -6.81
CA ASN A 155 -19.29 13.84 -7.78
C ASN A 155 -20.17 15.05 -7.37
N LYS A 156 -20.07 15.49 -6.11
CA LYS A 156 -20.56 16.81 -5.71
C LYS A 156 -19.47 17.57 -4.98
N GLY A 157 -18.70 18.31 -5.75
CA GLY A 157 -17.69 19.24 -5.27
C GLY A 157 -16.89 19.79 -6.42
N ALA A 158 -17.53 20.64 -7.23
CA ALA A 158 -16.84 21.65 -8.03
C ALA A 158 -16.57 22.86 -7.16
#